data_e7a1c19cfce4382114dbceb431dfb864
#
_entry.id   e7a1c19cfce4382114dbceb431dfb864
#
_cell.length_a   1.000
_cell.length_b   1.000
_cell.length_c   1.000
_cell.angle_alpha   90.00
_cell.angle_beta   90.00
_cell.angle_gamma   90.00
#
_symmetry.space_group_name_H-M   'P 1'
#
loop_
_entity.id
_entity.type
_entity.pdbx_description
1 polymer ?
#
loop_
_entity_poly.entity_id
_entity_poly.type
_entity_poly.pdbx_seq_one_letter_code
_entity_poly.pdbx_strand_id
1 'polypeptide(L)'
;GEVAARYAPDLKLVGVAAAAPATYLVELFDADGSTSQDLVAMTVLSWTRLKNIPVANVVEPQAMSAFEATARDCIESVSEFEKIERDESALKSGQFLKVDPAKAEPWKGIMVRNSPGQAPAGAPVFIAQGTADTTVRPEITKRFGEALCAQGARVSFVPLPGVTHTFAARDSANAALNWMTERFRGAPAPSSCER
;
A
#
# COMPACT_ATOMS: atom_id res chain seq x y z
N GLY A 1 -8.80 -6.70 -7.13
CA GLY A 1 -10.08 -7.34 -7.07
C GLY A 1 -11.23 -6.42 -7.44
N GLU A 2 -11.51 -5.37 -6.68
CA GLU A 2 -12.68 -4.48 -6.76
C GLU A 2 -13.02 -3.95 -8.17
N VAL A 3 -12.02 -3.73 -9.00
CA VAL A 3 -12.22 -3.19 -10.36
C VAL A 3 -12.18 -4.25 -11.45
N ALA A 4 -11.87 -5.49 -11.12
CA ALA A 4 -11.56 -6.55 -12.09
C ALA A 4 -12.74 -6.79 -13.06
N ALA A 5 -13.95 -6.93 -12.55
CA ALA A 5 -15.13 -7.18 -13.37
C ALA A 5 -15.45 -6.05 -14.38
N ARG A 6 -15.06 -4.81 -14.06
CA ARG A 6 -15.23 -3.65 -14.93
C ARG A 6 -14.06 -3.46 -15.88
N TYR A 7 -12.83 -3.73 -15.38
CA TYR A 7 -11.59 -3.50 -16.15
C TYR A 7 -11.31 -4.63 -17.15
N ALA A 8 -11.58 -5.86 -16.76
CA ALA A 8 -11.33 -7.05 -17.57
C ALA A 8 -12.51 -8.04 -17.46
N PRO A 9 -13.68 -7.71 -18.03
CA PRO A 9 -14.92 -8.49 -17.87
C PRO A 9 -14.84 -9.89 -18.47
N ASP A 10 -13.92 -10.08 -19.43
CA ASP A 10 -13.72 -11.38 -20.10
C ASP A 10 -12.81 -12.33 -19.30
N LEU A 11 -12.20 -11.86 -18.20
CA LEU A 11 -11.32 -12.66 -17.36
C LEU A 11 -12.02 -13.08 -16.08
N LYS A 12 -11.92 -14.37 -15.76
CA LYS A 12 -12.40 -14.89 -14.48
C LYS A 12 -11.35 -14.67 -13.40
N LEU A 13 -11.59 -13.73 -12.49
CA LEU A 13 -10.76 -13.55 -11.30
C LEU A 13 -11.02 -14.71 -10.34
N VAL A 14 -9.99 -15.49 -10.00
CA VAL A 14 -10.08 -16.65 -9.10
C VAL A 14 -9.57 -16.39 -7.70
N GLY A 15 -8.81 -15.32 -7.51
CA GLY A 15 -8.29 -14.88 -6.20
C GLY A 15 -7.49 -13.60 -6.30
N VAL A 16 -7.26 -12.97 -5.16
CA VAL A 16 -6.40 -11.79 -4.98
C VAL A 16 -5.37 -12.13 -3.91
N ALA A 17 -4.08 -11.92 -4.18
CA ALA A 17 -3.03 -12.09 -3.17
C ALA A 17 -2.28 -10.77 -2.97
N ALA A 18 -2.04 -10.40 -1.72
CA ALA A 18 -1.32 -9.20 -1.35
C ALA A 18 -0.41 -9.45 -0.14
N ALA A 19 0.77 -8.84 -0.15
CA ALA A 19 1.70 -8.84 0.98
C ALA A 19 1.84 -7.40 1.49
N ALA A 20 1.56 -7.20 2.78
CA ALA A 20 1.60 -5.92 3.46
C ALA A 20 0.93 -4.77 2.65
N PRO A 21 -0.34 -4.93 2.22
CA PRO A 21 -0.96 -3.98 1.31
C PRO A 21 -1.20 -2.63 1.99
N ALA A 22 -0.85 -1.54 1.31
CA ALA A 22 -1.20 -0.19 1.73
C ALA A 22 -2.72 0.02 1.62
N THR A 23 -3.38 0.00 2.76
CA THR A 23 -4.83 0.23 2.91
C THR A 23 -5.05 1.43 3.83
N TYR A 24 -6.25 2.01 3.84
CA TYR A 24 -6.54 3.19 4.68
C TYR A 24 -5.47 4.28 4.56
N LEU A 25 -5.21 4.73 3.33
CA LEU A 25 -4.10 5.65 3.02
C LEU A 25 -4.07 6.91 3.88
N VAL A 26 -5.23 7.46 4.24
CA VAL A 26 -5.29 8.62 5.15
C VAL A 26 -4.61 8.32 6.48
N GLU A 27 -4.83 7.13 7.06
CA GLU A 27 -4.23 6.74 8.33
C GLU A 27 -2.73 6.41 8.20
N LEU A 28 -2.33 5.85 7.06
CA LEU A 28 -0.92 5.60 6.79
C LEU A 28 -0.12 6.91 6.67
N PHE A 29 -0.73 7.96 6.13
CA PHE A 29 -0.08 9.27 5.97
C PHE A 29 -0.18 10.16 7.23
N ASP A 30 -1.21 9.98 8.08
CA ASP A 30 -1.42 10.76 9.31
C ASP A 30 -0.63 10.20 10.53
N ALA A 31 -0.02 9.05 10.39
CA ALA A 31 0.67 8.38 11.47
C ALA A 31 2.01 9.05 11.79
N ASP A 32 2.04 9.97 12.76
CA ASP A 32 3.20 10.49 13.51
C ASP A 32 4.57 10.55 12.79
N GLY A 33 4.59 10.74 11.46
CA GLY A 33 5.80 10.72 10.65
C GLY A 33 6.44 9.32 10.49
N SER A 34 5.74 8.24 10.83
CA SER A 34 6.24 6.87 10.67
C SER A 34 6.24 6.39 9.22
N THR A 35 5.45 7.02 8.35
CA THR A 35 5.50 6.74 6.92
C THR A 35 6.80 7.30 6.36
N SER A 36 7.55 6.46 5.70
CA SER A 36 8.80 6.82 5.05
C SER A 36 8.61 7.98 4.06
N GLN A 37 9.46 9.00 4.14
CA GLN A 37 9.29 10.26 3.40
C GLN A 37 9.46 10.07 1.88
N ASP A 38 10.21 9.04 1.47
CA ASP A 38 10.35 8.64 0.06
C ASP A 38 9.01 8.16 -0.51
N LEU A 39 8.29 7.28 0.19
CA LEU A 39 6.97 6.81 -0.24
C LEU A 39 5.95 7.96 -0.31
N VAL A 40 6.01 8.90 0.63
CA VAL A 40 5.19 10.12 0.58
C VAL A 40 5.55 10.95 -0.65
N ALA A 41 6.84 11.19 -0.91
CA ALA A 41 7.29 11.96 -2.06
C ALA A 41 6.90 11.32 -3.39
N MET A 42 7.13 10.01 -3.56
CA MET A 42 6.75 9.25 -4.76
C MET A 42 5.23 9.31 -5.01
N THR A 43 4.44 9.15 -3.96
CA THR A 43 2.98 9.18 -4.05
C THR A 43 2.48 10.57 -4.41
N VAL A 44 2.97 11.60 -3.76
CA VAL A 44 2.60 13.00 -4.05
C VAL A 44 2.98 13.37 -5.48
N LEU A 45 4.19 13.02 -5.94
CA LEU A 45 4.60 13.26 -7.33
C LEU A 45 3.67 12.56 -8.34
N SER A 46 3.34 11.30 -8.09
CA SER A 46 2.42 10.54 -8.94
C SER A 46 1.05 11.22 -9.05
N TRP A 47 0.47 11.61 -7.91
CA TRP A 47 -0.84 12.24 -7.89
C TRP A 47 -0.85 13.65 -8.46
N THR A 48 0.21 14.44 -8.27
CA THR A 48 0.33 15.76 -8.92
C THR A 48 0.27 15.62 -10.43
N ARG A 49 0.96 14.64 -11.00
CA ARG A 49 0.93 14.36 -12.44
C ARG A 49 -0.44 13.87 -12.92
N LEU A 50 -1.01 12.86 -12.25
CA LEU A 50 -2.30 12.28 -12.61
C LEU A 50 -3.49 13.25 -12.49
N LYS A 51 -3.41 14.20 -11.58
CA LYS A 51 -4.46 15.20 -11.32
C LYS A 51 -4.15 16.57 -11.87
N ASN A 52 -3.02 16.71 -12.57
CA ASN A 52 -2.53 17.98 -13.12
C ASN A 52 -2.47 19.11 -12.07
N ILE A 53 -1.99 18.77 -10.86
CA ILE A 53 -1.79 19.71 -9.77
C ILE A 53 -0.33 20.17 -9.81
N PRO A 54 -0.03 21.49 -9.84
CA PRO A 54 1.35 21.96 -9.78
C PRO A 54 2.05 21.51 -8.49
N VAL A 55 3.23 20.89 -8.62
CA VAL A 55 4.02 20.41 -7.47
C VAL A 55 4.31 21.55 -6.49
N ALA A 56 4.54 22.76 -7.01
CA ALA A 56 4.77 23.96 -6.22
C ALA A 56 3.61 24.34 -5.27
N ASN A 57 2.42 23.78 -5.47
CA ASN A 57 1.27 24.01 -4.56
C ASN A 57 1.38 23.14 -3.30
N VAL A 58 2.16 22.07 -3.30
CA VAL A 58 2.21 21.12 -2.21
C VAL A 58 3.60 20.96 -1.59
N VAL A 59 4.66 21.21 -2.35
CA VAL A 59 6.05 21.08 -1.89
C VAL A 59 6.63 22.44 -1.56
N GLU A 60 7.35 22.54 -0.45
CA GLU A 60 8.07 23.75 -0.06
C GLU A 60 9.19 24.06 -1.06
N PRO A 61 9.40 25.34 -1.45
CA PRO A 61 10.38 25.73 -2.46
C PRO A 61 11.81 25.23 -2.13
N GLN A 62 12.21 25.30 -0.87
CA GLN A 62 13.52 24.86 -0.40
C GLN A 62 13.72 23.34 -0.45
N ALA A 63 12.64 22.56 -0.43
CA ALA A 63 12.67 21.11 -0.49
C ALA A 63 12.52 20.54 -1.91
N MET A 64 12.24 21.40 -2.91
CA MET A 64 11.87 20.96 -4.27
C MET A 64 12.93 20.05 -4.89
N SER A 65 14.21 20.39 -4.78
CA SER A 65 15.31 19.57 -5.36
C SER A 65 15.41 18.19 -4.72
N ALA A 66 15.36 18.12 -3.39
CA ALA A 66 15.38 16.85 -2.66
C ALA A 66 14.12 16.02 -2.94
N PHE A 67 12.96 16.66 -2.96
CA PHE A 67 11.69 16.02 -3.31
C PHE A 67 11.73 15.39 -4.71
N GLU A 68 12.20 16.13 -5.73
CA GLU A 68 12.26 15.59 -7.09
C GLU A 68 13.27 14.46 -7.23
N ALA A 69 14.40 14.50 -6.53
CA ALA A 69 15.38 13.43 -6.52
C ALA A 69 14.77 12.16 -5.93
N THR A 70 14.28 12.23 -4.69
CA THR A 70 13.68 11.10 -3.99
C THR A 70 12.43 10.55 -4.69
N ALA A 71 11.54 11.42 -5.16
CA ALA A 71 10.28 11.00 -5.77
C ALA A 71 10.42 10.34 -7.16
N ARG A 72 11.60 10.41 -7.77
CA ARG A 72 11.91 9.77 -9.08
C ARG A 72 12.70 8.48 -8.93
N ASP A 73 13.15 8.16 -7.73
CA ASP A 73 13.87 6.92 -7.49
C ASP A 73 12.94 5.71 -7.64
N CYS A 74 13.52 4.58 -8.00
CA CYS A 74 12.83 3.30 -8.09
C CYS A 74 13.46 2.33 -7.10
N ILE A 75 12.65 1.52 -6.44
CA ILE A 75 13.13 0.49 -5.50
C ILE A 75 13.30 -0.83 -6.29
N GLU A 76 14.41 -0.97 -7.01
CA GLU A 76 14.66 -2.13 -7.87
C GLU A 76 15.84 -2.98 -7.40
N SER A 77 16.73 -2.42 -6.57
CA SER A 77 17.95 -3.08 -6.10
C SER A 77 18.38 -2.59 -4.73
N VAL A 78 19.30 -3.32 -4.08
CA VAL A 78 19.88 -2.92 -2.79
C VAL A 78 20.65 -1.59 -2.90
N SER A 79 21.37 -1.36 -4.01
CA SER A 79 22.11 -0.12 -4.22
C SER A 79 21.19 1.10 -4.40
N GLU A 80 20.03 0.90 -5.00
CA GLU A 80 19.01 1.94 -5.12
C GLU A 80 18.33 2.23 -3.79
N PHE A 81 18.08 1.20 -2.99
CA PHE A 81 17.60 1.38 -1.63
C PHE A 81 18.54 2.25 -0.80
N GLU A 82 19.85 1.99 -0.83
CA GLU A 82 20.87 2.82 -0.16
C GLU A 82 20.91 4.26 -0.70
N LYS A 83 20.64 4.44 -2.01
CA LYS A 83 20.52 5.78 -2.61
C LYS A 83 19.29 6.51 -2.08
N ILE A 84 18.15 5.85 -2.04
CA ILE A 84 16.89 6.40 -1.51
C ILE A 84 17.06 6.84 -0.07
N GLU A 85 17.67 6.02 0.80
CA GLU A 85 17.94 6.39 2.19
C GLU A 85 18.79 7.67 2.32
N ARG A 86 19.77 7.86 1.42
CA ARG A 86 20.56 9.11 1.39
C ARG A 86 19.72 10.31 0.94
N ASP A 87 18.96 10.15 -0.12
CA ASP A 87 18.14 11.22 -0.70
C ASP A 87 16.97 11.60 0.23
N GLU A 88 16.37 10.61 0.88
CA GLU A 88 15.34 10.80 1.91
C GLU A 88 15.86 11.57 3.12
N SER A 89 17.14 11.42 3.47
CA SER A 89 17.74 12.14 4.60
C SER A 89 17.62 13.66 4.47
N ALA A 90 17.62 14.16 3.23
CA ALA A 90 17.43 15.57 2.94
C ALA A 90 15.97 16.03 3.14
N LEU A 91 15.00 15.12 3.04
CA LEU A 91 13.59 15.41 3.33
C LEU A 91 13.28 15.31 4.84
N LYS A 92 13.99 14.46 5.58
CA LYS A 92 13.80 14.27 7.03
C LYS A 92 14.24 15.48 7.86
N SER A 93 15.09 16.34 7.33
CA SER A 93 15.62 17.50 8.04
C SER A 93 14.63 18.64 8.23
N GLY A 94 13.42 18.54 7.66
CA GLY A 94 12.40 19.57 7.76
C GLY A 94 11.07 19.16 7.12
N GLN A 95 10.07 19.97 7.34
CA GLN A 95 8.78 19.80 6.69
C GLN A 95 8.93 20.12 5.19
N PHE A 96 8.82 19.12 4.32
CA PHE A 96 8.93 19.33 2.88
C PHE A 96 7.58 19.61 2.20
N LEU A 97 6.47 19.31 2.86
CA LEU A 97 5.12 19.60 2.37
C LEU A 97 4.54 20.84 3.01
N LYS A 98 3.95 21.71 2.21
CA LYS A 98 3.21 22.92 2.63
C LYS A 98 1.95 22.60 3.41
N VAL A 99 1.36 21.43 3.14
CA VAL A 99 0.12 20.98 3.73
C VAL A 99 0.26 19.51 4.14
N ASP A 100 -0.46 19.13 5.19
CA ASP A 100 -0.62 17.72 5.55
C ASP A 100 -1.61 17.05 4.56
N PRO A 101 -1.16 16.10 3.73
CA PRO A 101 -2.03 15.49 2.74
C PRO A 101 -3.18 14.70 3.37
N ALA A 102 -3.02 14.17 4.57
CA ALA A 102 -4.06 13.43 5.28
C ALA A 102 -5.22 14.34 5.75
N LYS A 103 -4.96 15.66 5.87
CA LYS A 103 -5.92 16.65 6.39
C LYS A 103 -6.44 17.61 5.33
N ALA A 104 -5.69 17.82 4.25
CA ALA A 104 -5.99 18.84 3.24
C ALA A 104 -6.61 18.26 1.96
N GLU A 105 -7.61 18.94 1.42
CA GLU A 105 -8.10 18.66 0.06
C GLU A 105 -7.17 19.30 -1.01
N PRO A 106 -7.02 18.68 -2.17
CA PRO A 106 -7.72 17.48 -2.67
C PRO A 106 -7.09 16.14 -2.23
N TRP A 107 -6.00 16.16 -1.47
CA TRP A 107 -5.16 15.00 -1.13
C TRP A 107 -5.92 13.97 -0.32
N LYS A 108 -6.62 14.39 0.73
CA LYS A 108 -7.45 13.51 1.56
C LYS A 108 -8.49 12.76 0.70
N GLY A 109 -9.19 13.48 -0.15
CA GLY A 109 -10.16 12.88 -1.07
C GLY A 109 -9.52 11.92 -2.09
N ILE A 110 -8.29 12.20 -2.55
CA ILE A 110 -7.53 11.28 -3.41
C ILE A 110 -7.18 10.02 -2.63
N MET A 111 -6.66 10.13 -1.41
CA MET A 111 -6.32 8.98 -0.55
C MET A 111 -7.53 8.09 -0.28
N VAL A 112 -8.65 8.67 0.11
CA VAL A 112 -9.89 7.92 0.35
C VAL A 112 -10.28 7.12 -0.90
N ARG A 113 -10.31 7.76 -2.07
CA ARG A 113 -10.71 7.08 -3.32
C ARG A 113 -9.72 6.04 -3.83
N ASN A 114 -8.46 6.10 -3.40
CA ASN A 114 -7.41 5.13 -3.76
C ASN A 114 -7.17 4.09 -2.66
N SER A 115 -7.83 4.18 -1.54
CA SER A 115 -7.83 3.14 -0.52
C SER A 115 -8.71 1.98 -0.96
N PRO A 116 -8.23 0.72 -0.93
CA PRO A 116 -9.06 -0.45 -1.22
C PRO A 116 -10.11 -0.68 -0.12
N GLY A 117 -11.11 -1.50 -0.41
CA GLY A 117 -12.20 -1.82 0.52
C GLY A 117 -13.49 -1.01 0.26
N GLN A 118 -13.53 -0.23 -0.84
CA GLN A 118 -14.70 0.56 -1.23
C GLN A 118 -15.81 -0.29 -1.88
N ALA A 119 -15.45 -1.49 -2.37
CA ALA A 119 -16.36 -2.44 -3.00
C ALA A 119 -15.90 -3.88 -2.68
N PRO A 120 -16.77 -4.88 -2.87
CA PRO A 120 -16.40 -6.28 -2.69
C PRO A 120 -15.19 -6.68 -3.54
N ALA A 121 -14.31 -7.48 -2.97
CA ALA A 121 -13.07 -7.92 -3.64
C ALA A 121 -13.30 -8.77 -4.91
N GLY A 122 -14.53 -9.27 -5.12
CA GLY A 122 -14.92 -10.05 -6.30
C GLY A 122 -14.38 -11.48 -6.35
N ALA A 123 -13.44 -11.84 -5.46
CA ALA A 123 -12.84 -13.15 -5.35
C ALA A 123 -12.29 -13.35 -3.93
N PRO A 124 -11.93 -14.60 -3.53
CA PRO A 124 -11.20 -14.82 -2.28
C PRO A 124 -9.91 -14.03 -2.20
N VAL A 125 -9.52 -13.62 -1.00
CA VAL A 125 -8.35 -12.77 -0.76
C VAL A 125 -7.34 -13.48 0.15
N PHE A 126 -6.08 -13.49 -0.25
CA PHE A 126 -4.95 -13.85 0.58
C PHE A 126 -4.22 -12.57 1.00
N ILE A 127 -3.96 -12.43 2.30
CA ILE A 127 -3.20 -11.31 2.84
C ILE A 127 -2.09 -11.85 3.72
N ALA A 128 -0.84 -11.53 3.41
CA ALA A 128 0.29 -11.77 4.31
C ALA A 128 0.72 -10.44 4.95
N GLN A 129 1.05 -10.47 6.25
CA GLN A 129 1.46 -9.28 6.98
C GLN A 129 2.58 -9.58 7.97
N GLY A 130 3.68 -8.85 7.87
CA GLY A 130 4.77 -8.93 8.83
C GLY A 130 4.38 -8.34 10.19
N THR A 131 4.67 -9.04 11.28
CA THR A 131 4.33 -8.55 12.63
C THR A 131 5.28 -7.46 13.15
N ALA A 132 6.44 -7.28 12.51
CA ALA A 132 7.40 -6.21 12.78
C ALA A 132 7.38 -5.11 11.70
N ASP A 133 6.31 -5.04 10.89
CA ASP A 133 6.15 -4.04 9.85
C ASP A 133 5.81 -2.68 10.47
N THR A 134 6.73 -1.72 10.34
CA THR A 134 6.56 -0.35 10.81
C THR A 134 6.10 0.61 9.70
N THR A 135 6.16 0.19 8.43
CA THR A 135 5.72 0.98 7.27
C THR A 135 4.22 0.85 7.05
N VAL A 136 3.74 -0.40 6.93
CA VAL A 136 2.30 -0.71 6.93
C VAL A 136 1.99 -1.49 8.18
N ARG A 137 1.52 -0.80 9.21
CA ARG A 137 1.31 -1.37 10.54
C ARG A 137 0.35 -2.56 10.50
N PRO A 138 0.66 -3.66 11.23
CA PRO A 138 -0.10 -4.90 11.19
C PRO A 138 -1.58 -4.73 11.57
N GLU A 139 -1.89 -3.83 12.49
CA GLU A 139 -3.26 -3.56 12.92
C GLU A 139 -4.11 -2.93 11.79
N ILE A 140 -3.51 -2.14 10.91
CA ILE A 140 -4.21 -1.54 9.75
C ILE A 140 -4.59 -2.64 8.76
N THR A 141 -3.66 -3.51 8.43
CA THR A 141 -3.90 -4.63 7.51
C THR A 141 -4.87 -5.66 8.10
N LYS A 142 -4.77 -5.91 9.41
CA LYS A 142 -5.71 -6.81 10.12
C LYS A 142 -7.13 -6.26 10.03
N ARG A 143 -7.35 -4.98 10.35
CA ARG A 143 -8.65 -4.32 10.25
C ARG A 143 -9.21 -4.35 8.82
N PHE A 144 -8.33 -4.20 7.81
CA PHE A 144 -8.73 -4.34 6.42
C PHE A 144 -9.23 -5.76 6.11
N GLY A 145 -8.52 -6.79 6.55
CA GLY A 145 -8.96 -8.18 6.42
C GLY A 145 -10.32 -8.44 7.09
N GLU A 146 -10.52 -7.91 8.30
CA GLU A 146 -11.80 -7.99 9.03
C GLU A 146 -12.93 -7.28 8.28
N ALA A 147 -12.67 -6.11 7.69
CA ALA A 147 -13.64 -5.38 6.89
C ALA A 147 -14.03 -6.15 5.61
N LEU A 148 -13.08 -6.81 4.96
CA LEU A 148 -13.37 -7.69 3.82
C LEU A 148 -14.21 -8.91 4.25
N CYS A 149 -13.94 -9.49 5.41
CA CYS A 149 -14.76 -10.57 5.99
C CYS A 149 -16.20 -10.10 6.22
N ALA A 150 -16.38 -8.91 6.80
CA ALA A 150 -17.69 -8.31 7.04
C ALA A 150 -18.48 -8.06 5.74
N GLN A 151 -17.79 -7.83 4.63
CA GLN A 151 -18.38 -7.71 3.27
C GLN A 151 -18.65 -9.08 2.61
N GLY A 152 -18.40 -10.20 3.31
CA GLY A 152 -18.64 -11.56 2.82
C GLY A 152 -17.49 -12.15 2.00
N ALA A 153 -16.33 -11.51 1.93
CA ALA A 153 -15.15 -12.08 1.29
C ALA A 153 -14.57 -13.23 2.11
N ARG A 154 -14.03 -14.23 1.43
CA ARG A 154 -13.21 -15.27 2.08
C ARG A 154 -11.76 -14.77 2.16
N VAL A 155 -11.29 -14.47 3.36
CA VAL A 155 -9.96 -13.92 3.59
C VAL A 155 -9.06 -14.99 4.25
N SER A 156 -7.92 -15.27 3.64
CA SER A 156 -6.83 -16.03 4.24
C SER A 156 -5.78 -15.05 4.75
N PHE A 157 -5.80 -14.75 6.05
CA PHE A 157 -4.83 -13.83 6.67
C PHE A 157 -3.67 -14.63 7.26
N VAL A 158 -2.44 -14.31 6.83
CA VAL A 158 -1.20 -15.00 7.22
C VAL A 158 -0.26 -14.02 7.93
N PRO A 159 -0.17 -14.06 9.25
CA PRO A 159 0.83 -13.29 9.98
C PRO A 159 2.23 -13.90 9.77
N LEU A 160 3.23 -13.05 9.58
CA LEU A 160 4.64 -13.42 9.41
C LEU A 160 5.42 -12.93 10.64
N PRO A 161 5.71 -13.81 11.61
CA PRO A 161 6.34 -13.42 12.86
C PRO A 161 7.72 -12.77 12.67
N GLY A 162 7.93 -11.55 13.21
CA GLY A 162 9.20 -10.83 13.18
C GLY A 162 9.58 -10.26 11.80
N VAL A 163 8.75 -10.44 10.78
CA VAL A 163 9.03 -9.95 9.41
C VAL A 163 8.67 -8.47 9.30
N THR A 164 9.57 -7.68 8.71
CA THR A 164 9.38 -6.27 8.39
C THR A 164 8.72 -6.08 7.01
N HIS A 165 8.35 -4.84 6.68
CA HIS A 165 7.71 -4.50 5.40
C HIS A 165 8.49 -5.01 4.19
N THR A 166 9.78 -4.72 4.13
CA THR A 166 10.70 -5.04 3.03
C THR A 166 10.70 -6.53 2.67
N PHE A 167 10.48 -7.41 3.65
CA PHE A 167 10.57 -8.85 3.44
C PHE A 167 9.22 -9.56 3.39
N ALA A 168 8.12 -8.86 3.62
CA ALA A 168 6.79 -9.48 3.67
C ALA A 168 6.42 -10.22 2.38
N ALA A 169 6.70 -9.65 1.22
CA ALA A 169 6.43 -10.29 -0.08
C ALA A 169 7.32 -11.52 -0.30
N ARG A 170 8.62 -11.43 -0.02
CA ARG A 170 9.56 -12.54 -0.16
C ARG A 170 9.18 -13.72 0.73
N ASP A 171 8.92 -13.43 2.00
CA ASP A 171 8.73 -14.47 3.01
C ASP A 171 7.32 -15.11 2.92
N SER A 172 6.37 -14.45 2.28
CA SER A 172 5.05 -15.01 1.97
C SER A 172 4.95 -15.67 0.59
N ALA A 173 5.94 -15.52 -0.28
CA ALA A 173 5.85 -15.93 -1.69
C ALA A 173 5.40 -17.37 -1.89
N ASN A 174 6.00 -18.34 -1.19
CA ASN A 174 5.64 -19.76 -1.30
C ASN A 174 4.20 -20.03 -0.83
N ALA A 175 3.77 -19.40 0.25
CA ALA A 175 2.40 -19.55 0.75
C ALA A 175 1.39 -18.93 -0.24
N ALA A 176 1.69 -17.76 -0.78
CA ALA A 176 0.87 -17.10 -1.79
C ALA A 176 0.76 -17.91 -3.09
N LEU A 177 1.88 -18.44 -3.59
CA LEU A 177 1.93 -19.28 -4.79
C LEU A 177 1.11 -20.58 -4.62
N ASN A 178 1.27 -21.25 -3.49
CA ASN A 178 0.48 -22.46 -3.18
C ASN A 178 -1.01 -22.11 -3.08
N TRP A 179 -1.35 -21.03 -2.38
CA TRP A 179 -2.73 -20.58 -2.27
C TRP A 179 -3.32 -20.25 -3.65
N MET A 180 -2.62 -19.51 -4.51
CA MET A 180 -3.07 -19.18 -5.86
C MET A 180 -3.24 -20.42 -6.73
N THR A 181 -2.30 -21.36 -6.66
CA THR A 181 -2.38 -22.64 -7.40
C THR A 181 -3.67 -23.38 -7.09
N GLU A 182 -4.05 -23.44 -5.83
CA GLU A 182 -5.30 -24.09 -5.42
C GLU A 182 -6.55 -23.34 -5.93
N ARG A 183 -6.48 -22.01 -6.04
CA ARG A 183 -7.60 -21.23 -6.65
C ARG A 183 -7.76 -21.55 -8.14
N PHE A 184 -6.65 -21.69 -8.88
CA PHE A 184 -6.69 -22.10 -10.28
C PHE A 184 -7.24 -23.54 -10.46
N ARG A 185 -7.02 -24.42 -9.49
CA ARG A 185 -7.58 -25.77 -9.46
C ARG A 185 -9.06 -25.81 -9.06
N GLY A 186 -9.65 -24.67 -8.68
CA GLY A 186 -11.02 -24.58 -8.22
C GLY A 186 -11.26 -25.05 -6.79
N ALA A 187 -10.20 -25.27 -6.01
CA ALA A 187 -10.33 -25.64 -4.61
C ALA A 187 -10.97 -24.51 -3.78
N PRO A 188 -11.80 -24.80 -2.77
CA PRO A 188 -12.36 -23.79 -1.89
C PRO A 188 -11.27 -23.00 -1.17
N ALA A 189 -11.39 -21.65 -1.13
CA ALA A 189 -10.44 -20.83 -0.40
C ALA A 189 -10.54 -21.09 1.12
N PRO A 190 -9.43 -21.28 1.84
CA PRO A 190 -9.45 -21.23 3.29
C PRO A 190 -9.89 -19.83 3.76
N SER A 191 -10.36 -19.72 4.99
CA SER A 191 -10.85 -18.47 5.55
C SER A 191 -10.42 -18.32 7.01
N SER A 192 -9.86 -17.16 7.32
CA SER A 192 -9.56 -16.69 8.68
C SER A 192 -10.70 -15.83 9.26
N CYS A 193 -11.79 -15.63 8.51
CA CYS A 193 -12.95 -14.89 9.00
C CYS A 193 -13.60 -15.65 10.17
N GLU A 194 -13.82 -14.99 11.27
CA GLU A 194 -14.64 -15.54 12.36
C GLU A 194 -16.06 -15.77 11.87
N ARG A 195 -16.67 -16.85 12.35
CA ARG A 195 -18.06 -17.20 12.03
C ARG A 195 -19.02 -16.55 13.00
#